data_826c6f62b007187382104b967aa58b3a
#
_entry.id   826c6f62b007187382104b967aa58b3a
#
_cell.length_a   1.000
_cell.length_b   1.000
_cell.length_c   1.000
_cell.angle_alpha   90.00
_cell.angle_beta   90.00
_cell.angle_gamma   90.00
#
_symmetry.space_group_name_H-M   'P 1'
#
loop_
_entity.id
_entity.type
_entity.pdbx_description
1 polymer ?
#
loop_
_entity_poly.entity_id
_entity_poly.type
_entity_poly.pdbx_seq_one_letter_code
_entity_poly.pdbx_strand_id
1 'polypeptide(L)'
;PDAWLINFTNPSGIITEFILNHTKVKNIGLCNVPIDMLDDVKEITGEDSEITYVGLNHLSWITSVKKNGEELLPGLIDNGFSPKVMANIKDDGFSMECLKTIQAIPSSYLQYYYCREAKLAHQREDDKTRAEVCMEIEEQLLEMYQNTEIVTKPALLDKRGGHKYSLAAVSLIDSIANDKKDVHVVNIKN
;
A
#
# COMPACT_ATOMS: atom_id res chain seq x y z
N PRO A 1 -8.91 -29.27 5.29
CA PRO A 1 -8.95 -27.83 5.17
C PRO A 1 -7.54 -27.26 5.15
N ASP A 2 -6.87 -27.38 4.00
CA ASP A 2 -5.55 -26.82 3.79
C ASP A 2 -5.59 -25.50 3.01
N ALA A 3 -6.80 -24.99 2.78
CA ALA A 3 -7.02 -23.74 2.08
C ALA A 3 -6.50 -22.52 2.88
N TRP A 4 -5.98 -21.55 2.16
CA TRP A 4 -5.59 -20.25 2.67
C TRP A 4 -6.67 -19.21 2.37
N LEU A 5 -6.95 -18.34 3.32
CA LEU A 5 -7.72 -17.12 3.12
C LEU A 5 -6.76 -15.96 2.95
N ILE A 6 -6.77 -15.32 1.79
CA ILE A 6 -5.99 -14.11 1.52
C ILE A 6 -6.95 -12.93 1.57
N ASN A 7 -6.79 -12.06 2.57
CA ASN A 7 -7.72 -10.98 2.88
C ASN A 7 -7.16 -9.62 2.48
N PHE A 8 -7.91 -8.88 1.68
CA PHE A 8 -7.64 -7.46 1.36
C PHE A 8 -8.68 -6.50 1.98
N THR A 9 -9.71 -7.04 2.62
CA THR A 9 -10.80 -6.22 3.17
C THR A 9 -10.27 -5.31 4.27
N ASN A 10 -10.50 -4.01 4.14
CA ASN A 10 -10.13 -3.04 5.15
C ASN A 10 -11.17 -2.95 6.28
N PRO A 11 -10.72 -2.73 7.50
CA PRO A 11 -9.33 -2.58 7.97
C PRO A 11 -8.60 -3.93 8.03
N SER A 12 -7.70 -4.17 7.07
CA SER A 12 -7.08 -5.49 6.83
C SER A 12 -6.37 -6.06 8.07
N GLY A 13 -5.65 -5.23 8.83
CA GLY A 13 -4.97 -5.66 10.06
C GLY A 13 -5.95 -6.22 11.11
N ILE A 14 -7.02 -5.48 11.40
CA ILE A 14 -8.05 -5.86 12.39
C ILE A 14 -8.79 -7.14 11.98
N ILE A 15 -9.19 -7.23 10.71
CA ILE A 15 -9.89 -8.41 10.18
C ILE A 15 -8.98 -9.64 10.22
N THR A 16 -7.71 -9.48 9.82
CA THR A 16 -6.72 -10.55 9.87
C THR A 16 -6.50 -11.03 11.30
N GLU A 17 -6.32 -10.11 12.24
CA GLU A 17 -6.17 -10.43 13.66
C GLU A 17 -7.38 -11.18 14.22
N PHE A 18 -8.59 -10.71 13.92
CA PHE A 18 -9.83 -11.37 14.33
C PHE A 18 -9.90 -12.82 13.83
N ILE A 19 -9.66 -13.04 12.54
CA ILE A 19 -9.72 -14.38 11.93
C ILE A 19 -8.67 -15.31 12.57
N LEU A 20 -7.43 -14.84 12.74
CA LEU A 20 -6.34 -15.64 13.30
C LEU A 20 -6.52 -15.96 14.79
N ASN A 21 -7.19 -15.08 15.56
CA ASN A 21 -7.42 -15.29 16.98
C ASN A 21 -8.68 -16.12 17.29
N HIS A 22 -9.70 -16.06 16.42
CA HIS A 22 -11.01 -16.67 16.69
C HIS A 22 -11.36 -17.86 15.79
N THR A 23 -10.49 -18.21 14.82
CA THR A 23 -10.71 -19.34 13.91
C THR A 23 -9.45 -20.18 13.75
N LYS A 24 -9.60 -21.35 13.10
CA LYS A 24 -8.48 -22.22 12.68
C LYS A 24 -8.09 -22.01 11.20
N VAL A 25 -8.63 -20.99 10.55
CA VAL A 25 -8.37 -20.71 9.14
C VAL A 25 -6.94 -20.18 8.99
N LYS A 26 -6.18 -20.75 8.05
CA LYS A 26 -4.91 -20.18 7.63
C LYS A 26 -5.22 -18.86 6.91
N ASN A 27 -4.84 -17.73 7.50
CA ASN A 27 -5.18 -16.41 6.98
C ASN A 27 -3.98 -15.51 6.87
N ILE A 28 -3.91 -14.77 5.78
CA ILE A 28 -2.91 -13.72 5.53
C ILE A 28 -3.66 -12.47 5.06
N GLY A 29 -3.37 -11.34 5.70
CA GLY A 29 -3.88 -10.04 5.26
C GLY A 29 -2.87 -9.31 4.38
N LEU A 30 -3.33 -8.76 3.27
CA LEU A 30 -2.52 -7.99 2.34
C LEU A 30 -2.96 -6.53 2.25
N CYS A 31 -2.02 -5.69 1.81
CA CYS A 31 -2.24 -4.30 1.44
C CYS A 31 -1.32 -3.93 0.28
N ASN A 32 -1.75 -3.09 -0.65
CA ASN A 32 -0.86 -2.62 -1.72
C ASN A 32 0.07 -1.48 -1.30
N VAL A 33 -0.18 -0.80 -0.20
CA VAL A 33 0.70 0.30 0.25
C VAL A 33 2.15 -0.15 0.42
N PRO A 34 2.45 -1.27 1.11
CA PRO A 34 3.82 -1.76 1.18
C PRO A 34 4.43 -2.06 -0.18
N ILE A 35 3.66 -2.65 -1.09
CA ILE A 35 4.12 -3.00 -2.44
C ILE A 35 4.47 -1.72 -3.21
N ASP A 36 3.58 -0.72 -3.20
CA ASP A 36 3.83 0.56 -3.86
C ASP A 36 5.08 1.25 -3.29
N MET A 37 5.23 1.28 -1.96
CA MET A 37 6.40 1.89 -1.32
C MET A 37 7.72 1.18 -1.66
N LEU A 38 7.71 -0.15 -1.68
CA LEU A 38 8.90 -0.94 -2.02
C LEU A 38 9.26 -0.77 -3.50
N ASP A 39 8.27 -0.82 -4.40
CA ASP A 39 8.47 -0.62 -5.83
C ASP A 39 9.02 0.78 -6.13
N ASP A 40 8.49 1.84 -5.51
CA ASP A 40 8.97 3.21 -5.69
C ASP A 40 10.43 3.38 -5.29
N VAL A 41 10.86 2.74 -4.20
CA VAL A 41 12.26 2.76 -3.78
C VAL A 41 13.13 1.96 -4.75
N LYS A 42 12.71 0.76 -5.15
CA LYS A 42 13.45 -0.11 -6.06
C LYS A 42 13.58 0.47 -7.47
N GLU A 43 12.61 1.23 -7.93
CA GLU A 43 12.68 1.93 -9.22
C GLU A 43 13.91 2.88 -9.28
N ILE A 44 14.30 3.45 -8.15
CA ILE A 44 15.43 4.37 -8.05
C ILE A 44 16.72 3.63 -7.71
N THR A 45 16.66 2.67 -6.79
CA THR A 45 17.85 2.04 -6.21
C THR A 45 18.22 0.70 -6.87
N GLY A 46 17.26 0.07 -7.58
CA GLY A 46 17.38 -1.22 -8.24
C GLY A 46 16.70 -2.36 -7.47
N GLU A 47 16.36 -3.42 -8.19
CA GLU A 47 15.65 -4.60 -7.66
C GLU A 47 16.44 -5.37 -6.59
N ASP A 48 17.75 -5.26 -6.60
CA ASP A 48 18.70 -5.90 -5.69
C ASP A 48 18.86 -5.15 -4.35
N SER A 49 18.09 -4.07 -4.13
CA SER A 49 18.15 -3.31 -2.89
C SER A 49 17.46 -4.05 -1.74
N GLU A 50 18.14 -4.10 -0.60
CA GLU A 50 17.62 -4.63 0.66
C GLU A 50 16.86 -3.52 1.39
N ILE A 51 15.55 -3.68 1.57
CA ILE A 51 14.67 -2.67 2.18
C ILE A 51 14.15 -3.17 3.52
N THR A 52 14.34 -2.37 4.58
CA THR A 52 13.75 -2.64 5.88
C THR A 52 12.44 -1.87 6.01
N TYR A 53 11.34 -2.62 6.07
CA TYR A 53 9.99 -2.09 6.25
C TYR A 53 9.47 -2.46 7.65
N VAL A 54 8.99 -1.49 8.41
CA VAL A 54 8.55 -1.68 9.81
C VAL A 54 7.20 -1.02 10.08
N GLY A 55 6.46 -1.54 11.05
CA GLY A 55 5.21 -0.95 11.53
C GLY A 55 4.01 -1.89 11.44
N LEU A 56 2.83 -1.31 11.52
CA LEU A 56 1.54 -1.97 11.36
C LEU A 56 0.91 -1.55 10.04
N ASN A 57 -0.16 -2.25 9.61
CA ASN A 57 -0.86 -1.87 8.39
C ASN A 57 -1.28 -0.39 8.43
N HIS A 58 -0.91 0.38 7.41
CA HIS A 58 -1.07 1.83 7.25
C HIS A 58 -0.24 2.70 8.23
N LEU A 59 0.28 2.15 9.31
CA LEU A 59 1.15 2.83 10.28
C LEU A 59 2.56 2.25 10.15
N SER A 60 3.28 2.62 9.09
CA SER A 60 4.51 1.95 8.68
C SER A 60 5.50 2.88 8.00
N TRP A 61 6.76 2.45 8.01
CA TRP A 61 7.90 3.21 7.50
C TRP A 61 8.92 2.29 6.82
N ILE A 62 9.63 2.83 5.81
CA ILE A 62 10.91 2.28 5.38
C ILE A 62 12.00 2.96 6.21
N THR A 63 12.79 2.19 6.92
CA THR A 63 13.81 2.67 7.87
C THR A 63 15.23 2.37 7.44
N SER A 64 15.43 1.59 6.39
CA SER A 64 16.73 1.32 5.78
C SER A 64 16.58 0.90 4.33
N VAL A 65 17.46 1.34 3.47
CA VAL A 65 17.59 0.92 2.08
C VAL A 65 19.05 0.68 1.81
N LYS A 66 19.45 -0.58 1.67
CA LYS A 66 20.86 -0.95 1.44
C LYS A 66 21.07 -1.51 0.04
N LYS A 67 22.20 -1.19 -0.54
CA LYS A 67 22.68 -1.81 -1.77
C LYS A 67 24.17 -2.09 -1.65
N ASN A 68 24.58 -3.34 -1.89
CA ASN A 68 25.97 -3.78 -1.72
C ASN A 68 26.53 -3.45 -0.32
N GLY A 69 25.70 -3.46 0.72
CA GLY A 69 26.06 -3.14 2.10
C GLY A 69 26.10 -1.65 2.43
N GLU A 70 25.92 -0.75 1.46
CA GLU A 70 25.87 0.69 1.66
C GLU A 70 24.45 1.16 1.97
N GLU A 71 24.27 2.02 2.99
CA GLU A 71 22.99 2.62 3.35
C GLU A 71 22.65 3.82 2.45
N LEU A 72 21.55 3.74 1.71
CA LEU A 72 21.13 4.75 0.73
C LEU A 72 20.01 5.68 1.25
N LEU A 73 19.30 5.30 2.32
CA LEU A 73 18.12 6.03 2.78
C LEU A 73 18.37 7.51 3.07
N PRO A 74 19.46 7.92 3.77
CA PRO A 74 19.72 9.33 4.00
C PRO A 74 19.90 10.13 2.69
N GLY A 75 20.60 9.54 1.72
CA GLY A 75 20.76 10.15 0.39
C GLY A 75 19.46 10.29 -0.38
N LEU A 76 18.57 9.30 -0.30
CA LEU A 76 17.24 9.38 -0.90
C LEU A 76 16.43 10.54 -0.30
N ILE A 77 16.42 10.66 1.03
CA ILE A 77 15.72 11.74 1.74
C ILE A 77 16.32 13.10 1.36
N ASP A 78 17.64 13.24 1.36
CA ASP A 78 18.31 14.49 1.05
C ASP A 78 18.09 14.95 -0.40
N ASN A 79 17.95 14.00 -1.32
CA ASN A 79 17.63 14.26 -2.74
C ASN A 79 16.13 14.45 -3.01
N GLY A 80 15.31 14.51 -1.98
CA GLY A 80 13.89 14.84 -2.11
C GLY A 80 13.00 13.67 -2.51
N PHE A 81 13.40 12.42 -2.20
CA PHE A 81 12.52 11.29 -2.43
C PHE A 81 11.21 11.45 -1.66
N SER A 82 10.10 11.30 -2.37
CA SER A 82 8.76 11.22 -1.80
C SER A 82 8.05 10.03 -2.44
N PRO A 83 7.32 9.21 -1.66
CA PRO A 83 6.51 8.13 -2.23
C PRO A 83 5.53 8.68 -3.27
N LYS A 84 5.25 7.91 -4.32
CA LYS A 84 4.26 8.30 -5.32
C LYS A 84 2.87 8.48 -4.71
N VAL A 85 2.12 9.40 -5.30
CA VAL A 85 0.74 9.69 -4.90
C VAL A 85 -0.14 8.48 -5.14
N MET A 86 -0.91 8.11 -4.13
CA MET A 86 -1.92 7.07 -4.23
C MET A 86 -3.27 7.64 -4.64
N ALA A 87 -4.03 6.94 -5.48
CA ALA A 87 -5.36 7.37 -5.92
C ALA A 87 -6.33 7.67 -4.75
N ASN A 88 -6.13 7.00 -3.61
CA ASN A 88 -7.00 7.12 -2.43
C ASN A 88 -6.59 8.23 -1.45
N ILE A 89 -5.40 8.79 -1.60
CA ILE A 89 -4.84 9.76 -0.66
C ILE A 89 -4.34 10.95 -1.46
N LYS A 90 -5.06 12.06 -1.37
CA LYS A 90 -4.59 13.32 -1.94
C LYS A 90 -3.26 13.67 -1.30
N ASP A 91 -2.25 13.94 -2.11
CA ASP A 91 -0.91 14.20 -1.61
C ASP A 91 -0.79 15.63 -1.11
N ASP A 92 -0.55 15.78 0.19
CA ASP A 92 -0.19 17.06 0.80
C ASP A 92 1.32 17.16 1.02
N GLY A 93 2.03 16.09 0.65
CA GLY A 93 3.46 15.95 0.79
C GLY A 93 3.95 15.87 2.24
N PHE A 94 5.01 15.12 2.47
CA PHE A 94 5.80 15.27 3.68
C PHE A 94 6.82 16.36 3.45
N SER A 95 6.92 17.35 4.35
CA SER A 95 7.99 18.34 4.23
C SER A 95 9.35 17.67 4.34
N MET A 96 10.35 18.21 3.63
CA MET A 96 11.74 17.72 3.73
C MET A 96 12.27 17.79 5.16
N GLU A 97 11.85 18.78 5.93
CA GLU A 97 12.19 18.90 7.35
C GLU A 97 11.61 17.73 8.15
N CYS A 98 10.35 17.34 7.87
CA CYS A 98 9.72 16.20 8.49
C CYS A 98 10.48 14.91 8.18
N LEU A 99 10.76 14.62 6.90
CA LEU A 99 11.47 13.42 6.48
C LEU A 99 12.89 13.35 7.07
N LYS A 100 13.61 14.46 7.08
CA LYS A 100 14.96 14.58 7.69
C LYS A 100 14.91 14.39 9.20
N THR A 101 13.84 14.81 9.87
CA THR A 101 13.66 14.62 11.31
C THR A 101 13.35 13.17 11.65
N ILE A 102 12.47 12.54 10.87
CA ILE A 102 12.05 11.14 11.09
C ILE A 102 13.16 10.16 10.68
N GLN A 103 14.00 10.51 9.71
CA GLN A 103 15.03 9.65 9.10
C GLN A 103 14.44 8.33 8.58
N ALA A 104 13.23 8.41 8.02
CA ALA A 104 12.49 7.27 7.46
C ALA A 104 11.53 7.75 6.37
N ILE A 105 11.09 6.84 5.49
CA ILE A 105 10.04 7.12 4.51
C ILE A 105 8.72 6.60 5.06
N PRO A 106 7.80 7.49 5.48
CA PRO A 106 6.52 7.09 6.04
C PRO A 106 5.55 6.65 4.94
N SER A 107 4.63 5.75 5.29
CA SER A 107 3.46 5.44 4.48
C SER A 107 2.63 6.70 4.20
N SER A 108 2.06 6.82 2.99
CA SER A 108 1.20 7.95 2.61
C SER A 108 0.02 8.18 3.56
N TYR A 109 -0.46 7.14 4.24
CA TYR A 109 -1.50 7.27 5.27
C TYR A 109 -1.05 8.09 6.49
N LEU A 110 0.26 8.15 6.76
CA LEU A 110 0.79 8.94 7.87
C LEU A 110 0.72 10.45 7.64
N GLN A 111 0.34 10.90 6.45
CA GLN A 111 -0.02 12.30 6.21
C GLN A 111 -1.18 12.74 7.11
N TYR A 112 -2.13 11.87 7.41
CA TYR A 112 -3.22 12.16 8.37
C TYR A 112 -2.73 12.42 9.80
N TYR A 113 -1.53 11.94 10.12
CA TYR A 113 -0.89 12.16 11.41
C TYR A 113 0.11 13.32 11.38
N TYR A 114 1.08 13.29 10.44
CA TYR A 114 2.15 14.29 10.37
C TYR A 114 1.72 15.60 9.71
N CYS A 115 0.76 15.55 8.78
CA CYS A 115 0.29 16.72 8.00
C CYS A 115 -1.17 17.05 8.31
N ARG A 116 -1.61 16.84 9.56
CA ARG A 116 -3.01 16.90 9.97
C ARG A 116 -3.72 18.18 9.56
N GLU A 117 -3.12 19.33 9.80
CA GLU A 117 -3.75 20.63 9.50
C GLU A 117 -3.92 20.86 7.99
N ALA A 118 -2.92 20.49 7.18
CA ALA A 118 -3.01 20.54 5.72
C ALA A 118 -4.11 19.59 5.21
N LYS A 119 -4.14 18.34 5.71
CA LYS A 119 -5.19 17.38 5.37
C LYS A 119 -6.57 17.88 5.70
N LEU A 120 -6.74 18.46 6.89
CA LEU A 120 -8.03 19.00 7.34
C LEU A 120 -8.47 20.20 6.48
N ALA A 121 -7.53 21.09 6.11
CA ALA A 121 -7.82 22.22 5.22
C ALA A 121 -8.32 21.73 3.85
N HIS A 122 -7.58 20.81 3.21
CA HIS A 122 -7.97 20.25 1.91
C HIS A 122 -9.30 19.50 1.95
N GLN A 123 -9.57 18.73 3.02
CA GLN A 123 -10.86 18.03 3.16
C GLN A 123 -12.05 18.99 3.30
N ARG A 124 -11.82 20.19 3.83
CA ARG A 124 -12.88 21.22 3.93
C ARG A 124 -13.12 21.96 2.62
N GLU A 125 -12.13 21.98 1.73
CA GLU A 125 -12.22 22.58 0.41
C GLU A 125 -12.81 21.63 -0.64
N ASP A 126 -12.80 20.32 -0.39
CA ASP A 126 -13.33 19.33 -1.31
C ASP A 126 -14.86 19.35 -1.30
N ASP A 127 -15.48 19.46 -2.48
CA ASP A 127 -16.94 19.45 -2.65
C ASP A 127 -17.56 18.09 -2.31
N LYS A 128 -16.78 17.01 -2.44
CA LYS A 128 -17.19 15.62 -2.21
C LYS A 128 -16.19 14.89 -1.33
N THR A 129 -16.68 14.03 -0.49
CA THR A 129 -15.84 13.08 0.23
C THR A 129 -15.23 12.04 -0.72
N ARG A 130 -14.10 11.45 -0.33
CA ARG A 130 -13.52 10.34 -1.10
C ARG A 130 -14.48 9.16 -1.26
N ALA A 131 -15.34 8.93 -0.27
CA ALA A 131 -16.36 7.87 -0.33
C ALA A 131 -17.35 8.13 -1.46
N GLU A 132 -17.89 9.34 -1.57
CA GLU A 132 -18.82 9.74 -2.65
C GLU A 132 -18.16 9.59 -4.03
N VAL A 133 -16.93 10.06 -4.19
CA VAL A 133 -16.15 9.90 -5.43
C VAL A 133 -15.95 8.42 -5.78
N CYS A 134 -15.64 7.57 -4.79
CA CYS A 134 -15.49 6.14 -5.01
C CYS A 134 -16.81 5.48 -5.43
N MET A 135 -17.92 5.83 -4.81
CA MET A 135 -19.24 5.29 -5.17
C MET A 135 -19.61 5.64 -6.61
N GLU A 136 -19.39 6.87 -7.04
CA GLU A 136 -19.65 7.30 -8.43
C GLU A 136 -18.76 6.54 -9.46
N ILE A 137 -17.49 6.30 -9.12
CA ILE A 137 -16.59 5.53 -9.96
C ILE A 137 -17.03 4.06 -10.01
N GLU A 138 -17.43 3.47 -8.89
CA GLU A 138 -17.90 2.09 -8.81
C GLU A 138 -19.17 1.88 -9.64
N GLU A 139 -20.13 2.81 -9.57
CA GLU A 139 -21.35 2.74 -10.37
C GLU A 139 -21.03 2.70 -11.87
N GLN A 140 -20.16 3.60 -12.34
CA GLN A 140 -19.72 3.61 -13.74
C GLN A 140 -18.95 2.33 -14.13
N LEU A 141 -18.10 1.82 -13.23
CA LEU A 141 -17.37 0.57 -13.49
C LEU A 141 -18.32 -0.64 -13.58
N LEU A 142 -19.32 -0.71 -12.68
CA LEU A 142 -20.32 -1.77 -12.71
C LEU A 142 -21.17 -1.74 -14.00
N GLU A 143 -21.49 -0.54 -14.50
CA GLU A 143 -22.14 -0.39 -15.80
C GLU A 143 -21.23 -0.87 -16.95
N MET A 144 -19.95 -0.46 -16.94
CA MET A 144 -18.99 -0.93 -17.93
C MET A 144 -18.84 -2.45 -17.93
N TYR A 145 -18.79 -3.09 -16.76
CA TYR A 145 -18.63 -4.54 -16.64
C TYR A 145 -19.85 -5.36 -17.09
N GLN A 146 -20.98 -4.75 -17.38
CA GLN A 146 -22.10 -5.43 -18.07
C GLN A 146 -21.76 -5.75 -19.51
N ASN A 147 -20.78 -5.06 -20.11
CA ASN A 147 -20.31 -5.38 -21.44
C ASN A 147 -19.27 -6.51 -21.38
N THR A 148 -19.66 -7.70 -21.82
CA THR A 148 -18.83 -8.92 -21.84
C THR A 148 -17.63 -8.86 -22.79
N GLU A 149 -17.59 -7.87 -23.70
CA GLU A 149 -16.48 -7.66 -24.62
C GLU A 149 -15.28 -6.93 -23.97
N ILE A 150 -15.45 -6.43 -22.75
CA ILE A 150 -14.35 -5.80 -22.03
C ILE A 150 -13.42 -6.88 -21.47
N VAL A 151 -12.28 -7.08 -22.13
CA VAL A 151 -11.23 -8.04 -21.74
C VAL A 151 -9.97 -7.37 -21.18
N THR A 152 -9.95 -6.04 -21.12
CA THR A 152 -8.82 -5.26 -20.57
C THR A 152 -9.29 -4.42 -19.39
N LYS A 153 -8.36 -4.12 -18.49
CA LYS A 153 -8.64 -3.26 -17.31
C LYS A 153 -9.12 -1.88 -17.77
N PRO A 154 -10.34 -1.44 -17.37
CA PRO A 154 -10.78 -0.07 -17.65
C PRO A 154 -9.88 0.96 -16.97
N ALA A 155 -9.50 2.03 -17.70
CA ALA A 155 -8.69 3.12 -17.14
C ALA A 155 -9.34 3.81 -15.92
N LEU A 156 -10.68 3.77 -15.84
CA LEU A 156 -11.44 4.31 -14.71
C LEU A 156 -11.09 3.61 -13.40
N LEU A 157 -10.70 2.33 -13.43
CA LEU A 157 -10.32 1.57 -12.23
C LEU A 157 -9.09 2.17 -11.54
N ASP A 158 -8.18 2.81 -12.26
CA ASP A 158 -7.01 3.47 -11.67
C ASP A 158 -7.41 4.61 -10.73
N LYS A 159 -8.52 5.30 -11.04
CA LYS A 159 -9.08 6.35 -10.19
C LYS A 159 -9.74 5.81 -8.92
N ARG A 160 -10.20 4.54 -8.96
CA ARG A 160 -10.79 3.86 -7.78
C ARG A 160 -9.73 3.47 -6.77
N GLY A 161 -8.53 3.15 -7.21
CA GLY A 161 -7.45 2.58 -6.39
C GLY A 161 -7.50 1.05 -6.31
N GLY A 162 -6.48 0.45 -5.68
CA GLY A 162 -6.40 -1.00 -5.53
C GLY A 162 -5.92 -1.76 -6.78
N HIS A 163 -5.26 -1.09 -7.69
CA HIS A 163 -4.87 -1.63 -8.99
C HIS A 163 -3.86 -2.80 -8.94
N LYS A 164 -3.12 -2.97 -7.83
CA LYS A 164 -2.15 -4.05 -7.64
C LYS A 164 -2.68 -5.24 -6.82
N TYR A 165 -3.94 -5.26 -6.41
CA TYR A 165 -4.48 -6.33 -5.56
C TYR A 165 -4.34 -7.72 -6.18
N SER A 166 -4.65 -7.87 -7.46
CA SER A 166 -4.52 -9.15 -8.16
C SER A 166 -3.06 -9.60 -8.27
N LEU A 167 -2.14 -8.68 -8.55
CA LEU A 167 -0.71 -8.98 -8.62
C LEU A 167 -0.18 -9.46 -7.26
N ALA A 168 -0.52 -8.75 -6.19
CA ALA A 168 -0.14 -9.10 -4.82
C ALA A 168 -0.68 -10.48 -4.42
N ALA A 169 -1.97 -10.74 -4.70
CA ALA A 169 -2.58 -12.03 -4.38
C ALA A 169 -1.94 -13.17 -5.16
N VAL A 170 -1.76 -13.02 -6.47
CA VAL A 170 -1.17 -14.07 -7.33
C VAL A 170 0.28 -14.35 -6.94
N SER A 171 1.09 -13.32 -6.67
CA SER A 171 2.46 -13.47 -6.21
C SER A 171 2.54 -14.26 -4.89
N LEU A 172 1.67 -13.94 -3.92
CA LEU A 172 1.63 -14.67 -2.65
C LEU A 172 1.14 -16.10 -2.83
N ILE A 173 0.11 -16.34 -3.65
CA ILE A 173 -0.38 -17.69 -3.98
C ILE A 173 0.73 -18.53 -4.58
N ASP A 174 1.46 -17.98 -5.54
CA ASP A 174 2.55 -18.64 -6.22
C ASP A 174 3.71 -18.98 -5.25
N SER A 175 4.04 -18.07 -4.34
CA SER A 175 5.04 -18.30 -3.30
C SER A 175 4.63 -19.43 -2.33
N ILE A 176 3.36 -19.46 -1.90
CA ILE A 176 2.84 -20.50 -1.01
C ILE A 176 2.77 -21.87 -1.74
N ALA A 177 2.22 -21.88 -2.95
CA ALA A 177 1.98 -23.12 -3.71
C ALA A 177 3.29 -23.81 -4.13
N ASN A 178 4.32 -23.03 -4.45
CA ASN A 178 5.60 -23.52 -4.96
C ASN A 178 6.75 -23.43 -3.94
N ASP A 179 6.47 -23.05 -2.69
CA ASP A 179 7.47 -22.92 -1.60
C ASP A 179 8.70 -22.09 -2.00
N LYS A 180 8.49 -20.95 -2.67
CA LYS A 180 9.55 -20.15 -3.30
C LYS A 180 10.53 -19.50 -2.32
N LYS A 181 10.16 -19.41 -1.04
CA LYS A 181 10.93 -18.72 0.00
C LYS A 181 11.04 -17.20 -0.23
N ASP A 182 10.12 -16.62 -1.01
CA ASP A 182 10.04 -15.19 -1.21
C ASP A 182 9.63 -14.48 0.09
N VAL A 183 10.04 -13.23 0.23
CA VAL A 183 9.66 -12.37 1.35
C VAL A 183 8.55 -11.43 0.93
N HIS A 184 7.46 -11.43 1.68
CA HIS A 184 6.30 -10.57 1.45
C HIS A 184 5.98 -9.75 2.70
N VAL A 185 5.56 -8.49 2.51
CA VAL A 185 5.02 -7.68 3.62
C VAL A 185 3.55 -8.02 3.78
N VAL A 186 3.21 -8.64 4.88
CA VAL A 186 1.88 -9.19 5.15
C VAL A 186 1.43 -8.95 6.58
N ASN A 187 0.11 -8.98 6.82
CA ASN A 187 -0.47 -9.02 8.17
C ASN A 187 -0.62 -10.48 8.57
N ILE A 188 0.03 -10.85 9.66
CA ILE A 188 -0.01 -12.19 10.25
C ILE A 188 -0.21 -12.10 11.77
N LYS A 189 -0.35 -13.23 12.43
CA LYS A 189 -0.34 -13.28 13.89
C LYS A 189 1.09 -13.09 14.40
N ASN A 190 1.24 -12.16 15.34
CA ASN A 190 2.47 -11.95 16.11
C ASN A 190 2.53 -12.95 17.28
#